data_41bb6782616f48585dfa0df17ee6edb1
#
_entry.id   41bb6782616f48585dfa0df17ee6edb1
#
_cell.length_a   1.000
_cell.length_b   1.000
_cell.length_c   1.000
_cell.angle_alpha   90.00
_cell.angle_beta   90.00
_cell.angle_gamma   90.00
#
_symmetry.space_group_name_H-M   'P 1'
#
loop_
_entity.id
_entity.type
_entity.pdbx_description
1 polymer ?
#
loop_
_entity_poly.entity_id
_entity_poly.type
_entity_poly.pdbx_seq_one_letter_code
_entity_poly.pdbx_strand_id
1 'polypeptide(L)'
;MFVCPPTKEGPEGRTDDRPILLPEVTCTEFATLLKFFYNSMYKQPLESVDEWVDLLSISTRYGMENVRERALEELDSLPPLDPIRRIVLAKKHDVLEWLIPAYAALCRRVEPLTVSEAIEIGLETTVFLATAREKVRERDIINIIAGNASGEEPDDPFVLGVIDEVFGLRATDT
;
A
#
# COMPACT_ATOMS: atom_id res chain seq x y z
N MET A 1 -10.04 -28.26 17.02
CA MET A 1 -8.87 -28.47 17.89
C MET A 1 -7.65 -28.55 16.95
N PHE A 2 -6.80 -27.55 16.93
CA PHE A 2 -5.60 -27.56 16.10
C PHE A 2 -4.57 -28.49 16.72
N VAL A 3 -4.21 -29.54 16.02
CA VAL A 3 -3.15 -30.46 16.43
C VAL A 3 -1.88 -30.03 15.69
N CYS A 4 -0.99 -29.31 16.38
CA CYS A 4 0.34 -29.06 15.82
C CYS A 4 1.07 -30.40 15.63
N PRO A 5 1.70 -30.64 14.47
CA PRO A 5 2.47 -31.85 14.25
C PRO A 5 3.58 -31.95 15.30
N PRO A 6 3.79 -33.14 15.92
CA PRO A 6 4.82 -33.31 16.94
C PRO A 6 6.21 -33.16 16.31
N THR A 7 6.96 -32.17 16.76
CA THR A 7 8.39 -32.09 16.51
C THR A 7 9.11 -33.15 17.38
N LYS A 8 10.34 -33.53 17.02
CA LYS A 8 11.14 -34.53 17.78
C LYS A 8 11.34 -34.19 19.27
N GLU A 9 11.05 -32.93 19.64
CA GLU A 9 11.25 -32.39 20.99
C GLU A 9 9.95 -32.13 21.76
N GLY A 10 8.79 -32.55 21.22
CA GLY A 10 7.46 -32.31 21.81
C GLY A 10 6.74 -31.06 21.24
N PRO A 11 5.45 -30.90 21.54
CA PRO A 11 4.65 -29.80 20.97
C PRO A 11 5.07 -28.45 21.54
N GLU A 12 5.22 -27.46 20.63
CA GLU A 12 5.43 -26.05 20.95
C GLU A 12 4.20 -25.44 21.64
N GLY A 13 4.39 -24.34 22.38
CA GLY A 13 3.30 -23.56 23.00
C GLY A 13 2.68 -24.17 24.25
N ARG A 14 3.27 -25.21 24.83
CA ARG A 14 2.82 -25.80 26.10
C ARG A 14 3.45 -25.19 27.34
N THR A 15 4.62 -24.60 27.20
CA THR A 15 5.38 -23.97 28.29
C THR A 15 6.02 -22.70 27.77
N ASP A 16 6.30 -21.74 28.66
CA ASP A 16 6.96 -20.47 28.31
C ASP A 16 8.37 -20.67 27.73
N ASP A 17 9.02 -21.79 28.07
CA ASP A 17 10.33 -22.13 27.52
C ASP A 17 10.29 -22.61 26.07
N ARG A 18 9.10 -22.90 25.54
CA ARG A 18 8.87 -23.36 24.15
C ARG A 18 7.71 -22.60 23.50
N PRO A 19 7.89 -21.30 23.24
CA PRO A 19 6.86 -20.48 22.60
C PRO A 19 6.63 -20.95 21.15
N ILE A 20 5.42 -20.72 20.65
CA ILE A 20 5.13 -20.83 19.22
C ILE A 20 5.82 -19.67 18.52
N LEU A 21 6.73 -19.98 17.59
CA LEU A 21 7.37 -18.96 16.77
C LEU A 21 6.45 -18.59 15.60
N LEU A 22 6.19 -17.31 15.46
CA LEU A 22 5.46 -16.75 14.31
C LEU A 22 6.49 -16.15 13.34
N PRO A 23 6.84 -16.85 12.25
CA PRO A 23 7.85 -16.37 11.32
C PRO A 23 7.39 -15.07 10.65
N GLU A 24 8.33 -14.13 10.51
CA GLU A 24 8.11 -12.86 9.80
C GLU A 24 7.02 -11.95 10.38
N VAL A 25 6.56 -12.18 11.59
CA VAL A 25 5.60 -11.34 12.32
C VAL A 25 6.34 -10.52 13.36
N THR A 26 6.14 -9.21 13.33
CA THR A 26 6.66 -8.33 14.38
C THR A 26 5.78 -8.36 15.62
N CYS A 27 6.35 -8.00 16.77
CA CYS A 27 5.57 -7.87 18.00
C CYS A 27 4.47 -6.81 17.87
N THR A 28 4.70 -5.76 17.10
CA THR A 28 3.71 -4.69 16.85
C THR A 28 2.55 -5.20 16.03
N GLU A 29 2.79 -5.90 14.91
CA GLU A 29 1.73 -6.49 14.09
C GLU A 29 0.85 -7.45 14.91
N PHE A 30 1.46 -8.32 15.73
CA PHE A 30 0.70 -9.25 16.55
C PHE A 30 -0.09 -8.55 17.67
N ALA A 31 0.52 -7.56 18.33
CA ALA A 31 -0.16 -6.76 19.36
C ALA A 31 -1.36 -6.00 18.77
N THR A 32 -1.20 -5.44 17.56
CA THR A 32 -2.28 -4.75 16.84
C THR A 32 -3.42 -5.70 16.48
N LEU A 33 -3.10 -6.92 16.01
CA LEU A 33 -4.11 -7.95 15.76
C LEU A 33 -4.91 -8.30 17.03
N LEU A 34 -4.22 -8.49 18.15
CA LEU A 34 -4.89 -8.74 19.43
C LEU A 34 -5.75 -7.54 19.85
N LYS A 35 -5.22 -6.31 19.72
CA LYS A 35 -5.96 -5.09 19.98
C LYS A 35 -7.24 -5.02 19.15
N PHE A 36 -7.17 -5.35 17.87
CA PHE A 36 -8.32 -5.39 16.97
C PHE A 36 -9.39 -6.39 17.43
N PHE A 37 -9.02 -7.63 17.75
CA PHE A 37 -9.97 -8.65 18.18
C PHE A 37 -10.58 -8.38 19.56
N TYR A 38 -9.81 -7.80 20.47
CA TYR A 38 -10.27 -7.50 21.83
C TYR A 38 -10.79 -6.07 22.02
N ASN A 39 -10.85 -5.26 20.95
CA ASN A 39 -11.31 -3.86 21.00
C ASN A 39 -12.66 -3.71 21.71
N SER A 40 -13.66 -4.53 21.37
CA SER A 40 -14.98 -4.49 21.99
C SER A 40 -14.94 -4.74 23.50
N MET A 41 -13.96 -5.51 23.98
CA MET A 41 -13.80 -5.84 25.41
C MET A 41 -13.06 -4.74 26.17
N TYR A 42 -12.03 -4.13 25.57
CA TYR A 42 -11.14 -3.18 26.25
C TYR A 42 -11.31 -1.72 25.80
N LYS A 43 -12.19 -1.45 24.83
CA LYS A 43 -12.46 -0.11 24.28
C LYS A 43 -11.17 0.62 23.84
N GLN A 44 -10.30 -0.09 23.16
CA GLN A 44 -9.04 0.44 22.62
C GLN A 44 -9.05 0.35 21.08
N PRO A 45 -9.76 1.27 20.40
CA PRO A 45 -9.80 1.26 18.93
C PRO A 45 -8.40 1.46 18.36
N LEU A 46 -8.22 0.99 17.11
CA LEU A 46 -7.05 1.36 16.33
C LEU A 46 -7.23 2.82 15.87
N GLU A 47 -6.27 3.68 16.19
CA GLU A 47 -6.38 5.13 15.95
C GLU A 47 -5.36 5.64 14.93
N SER A 48 -4.25 4.93 14.76
CA SER A 48 -3.17 5.37 13.89
C SER A 48 -3.13 4.63 12.56
N VAL A 49 -2.65 5.33 11.53
CA VAL A 49 -2.38 4.74 10.21
C VAL A 49 -1.43 3.55 10.32
N ASP A 50 -0.42 3.62 11.19
CA ASP A 50 0.57 2.55 11.36
C ASP A 50 -0.07 1.28 11.94
N GLU A 51 -1.01 1.40 12.87
CA GLU A 51 -1.75 0.25 13.39
C GLU A 51 -2.59 -0.42 12.29
N TRP A 52 -3.25 0.35 11.42
CA TRP A 52 -4.02 -0.23 10.32
C TRP A 52 -3.11 -0.88 9.26
N VAL A 53 -1.91 -0.33 9.03
CA VAL A 53 -0.88 -0.95 8.17
C VAL A 53 -0.36 -2.25 8.78
N ASP A 54 -0.11 -2.28 10.09
CA ASP A 54 0.29 -3.51 10.80
C ASP A 54 -0.80 -4.59 10.69
N LEU A 55 -2.08 -4.18 10.85
CA LEU A 55 -3.21 -5.09 10.69
C LEU A 55 -3.34 -5.61 9.26
N LEU A 56 -3.16 -4.75 8.25
CA LEU A 56 -3.12 -5.13 6.84
C LEU A 56 -2.00 -6.14 6.57
N SER A 57 -0.81 -5.90 7.13
CA SER A 57 0.35 -6.78 6.97
C SER A 57 0.08 -8.18 7.50
N ILE A 58 -0.35 -8.29 8.76
CA ILE A 58 -0.59 -9.58 9.39
C ILE A 58 -1.79 -10.32 8.81
N SER A 59 -2.87 -9.60 8.47
CA SER A 59 -4.06 -10.20 7.86
C SER A 59 -3.77 -10.75 6.46
N THR A 60 -2.99 -10.03 5.64
CA THR A 60 -2.54 -10.49 4.33
C THR A 60 -1.70 -11.76 4.46
N ARG A 61 -0.74 -11.79 5.40
CA ARG A 61 0.14 -12.92 5.64
C ARG A 61 -0.59 -14.20 6.05
N TYR A 62 -1.62 -14.07 6.87
CA TYR A 62 -2.39 -15.22 7.38
C TYR A 62 -3.69 -15.49 6.61
N GLY A 63 -3.96 -14.79 5.51
CA GLY A 63 -5.17 -14.99 4.70
C GLY A 63 -6.45 -14.68 5.46
N MET A 64 -6.42 -13.66 6.33
CA MET A 64 -7.60 -13.22 7.10
C MET A 64 -8.39 -12.18 6.29
N GLU A 65 -9.10 -12.61 5.24
CA GLU A 65 -9.73 -11.72 4.26
C GLU A 65 -10.62 -10.65 4.88
N ASN A 66 -11.54 -11.00 5.78
CA ASN A 66 -12.44 -10.02 6.42
C ASN A 66 -11.68 -8.95 7.23
N VAL A 67 -10.55 -9.33 7.86
CA VAL A 67 -9.70 -8.39 8.62
C VAL A 67 -8.92 -7.51 7.65
N ARG A 68 -8.46 -8.07 6.54
CA ARG A 68 -7.77 -7.36 5.48
C ARG A 68 -8.68 -6.32 4.83
N GLU A 69 -9.90 -6.70 4.42
CA GLU A 69 -10.90 -5.80 3.87
C GLU A 69 -11.17 -4.63 4.83
N ARG A 70 -11.38 -4.93 6.11
CA ARG A 70 -11.60 -3.90 7.12
C ARG A 70 -10.42 -2.94 7.27
N ALA A 71 -9.19 -3.46 7.23
CA ALA A 71 -8.00 -2.63 7.30
C ALA A 71 -7.87 -1.70 6.07
N LEU A 72 -8.21 -2.18 4.88
CA LEU A 72 -8.22 -1.38 3.65
C LEU A 72 -9.29 -0.28 3.69
N GLU A 73 -10.51 -0.59 4.08
CA GLU A 73 -11.60 0.39 4.23
C GLU A 73 -11.22 1.53 5.18
N GLU A 74 -10.61 1.20 6.31
CA GLU A 74 -10.19 2.23 7.29
C GLU A 74 -9.02 3.05 6.76
N LEU A 75 -8.03 2.43 6.10
CA LEU A 75 -6.91 3.15 5.49
C LEU A 75 -7.35 4.11 4.38
N ASP A 76 -8.39 3.75 3.61
CA ASP A 76 -8.97 4.65 2.60
C ASP A 76 -9.83 5.77 3.21
N SER A 77 -10.36 5.59 4.42
CA SER A 77 -11.12 6.59 5.16
C SER A 77 -10.25 7.59 5.91
N LEU A 78 -9.00 7.27 6.16
CA LEU A 78 -8.02 8.13 6.84
C LEU A 78 -7.44 9.17 5.87
N PRO A 79 -6.75 10.21 6.38
CA PRO A 79 -6.03 11.15 5.53
C PRO A 79 -5.11 10.40 4.56
N PRO A 80 -5.04 10.84 3.29
CA PRO A 80 -4.31 10.11 2.27
C PRO A 80 -2.85 9.90 2.65
N LEU A 81 -2.40 8.65 2.49
CA LEU A 81 -1.00 8.29 2.65
C LEU A 81 -0.12 9.05 1.64
N ASP A 82 1.11 9.34 2.05
CA ASP A 82 2.11 9.79 1.10
C ASP A 82 2.18 8.86 -0.12
N PRO A 83 2.22 9.38 -1.36
CA PRO A 83 2.17 8.57 -2.57
C PRO A 83 3.29 7.52 -2.66
N ILE A 84 4.50 7.82 -2.18
CA ILE A 84 5.62 6.86 -2.15
C ILE A 84 5.28 5.70 -1.23
N ARG A 85 4.86 6.01 0.00
CA ARG A 85 4.45 5.00 0.99
C ARG A 85 3.28 4.16 0.47
N ARG A 86 2.31 4.79 -0.21
CA ARG A 86 1.16 4.09 -0.81
C ARG A 86 1.58 3.09 -1.88
N ILE A 87 2.55 3.44 -2.75
CA ILE A 87 3.11 2.52 -3.75
C ILE A 87 3.81 1.33 -3.09
N VAL A 88 4.63 1.59 -2.08
CA VAL A 88 5.36 0.54 -1.36
C VAL A 88 4.40 -0.46 -0.72
N LEU A 89 3.38 0.04 -0.01
CA LEU A 89 2.37 -0.80 0.62
C LEU A 89 1.50 -1.55 -0.40
N ALA A 90 1.11 -0.88 -1.49
CA ALA A 90 0.35 -1.47 -2.58
C ALA A 90 1.08 -2.70 -3.17
N LYS A 91 2.36 -2.56 -3.45
CA LYS A 91 3.18 -3.66 -3.98
C LYS A 91 3.41 -4.77 -2.95
N LYS A 92 3.65 -4.39 -1.68
CA LYS A 92 3.91 -5.35 -0.60
C LYS A 92 2.69 -6.21 -0.27
N HIS A 93 1.49 -5.64 -0.35
CA HIS A 93 0.24 -6.28 0.08
C HIS A 93 -0.73 -6.59 -1.07
N ASP A 94 -0.26 -6.43 -2.32
CA ASP A 94 -1.04 -6.70 -3.54
C ASP A 94 -2.37 -5.92 -3.60
N VAL A 95 -2.29 -4.60 -3.35
CA VAL A 95 -3.42 -3.66 -3.41
C VAL A 95 -3.29 -2.80 -4.65
N LEU A 96 -3.62 -3.37 -5.82
CA LEU A 96 -3.41 -2.73 -7.12
C LEU A 96 -4.19 -1.42 -7.29
N GLU A 97 -5.35 -1.30 -6.65
CA GLU A 97 -6.22 -0.12 -6.68
C GLU A 97 -5.54 1.15 -6.15
N TRP A 98 -4.53 1.00 -5.29
CA TRP A 98 -3.77 2.13 -4.74
C TRP A 98 -2.69 2.66 -5.70
N LEU A 99 -2.27 1.88 -6.70
CA LEU A 99 -1.16 2.25 -7.57
C LEU A 99 -1.50 3.42 -8.49
N ILE A 100 -2.65 3.35 -9.18
CA ILE A 100 -3.05 4.37 -10.16
C ILE A 100 -3.14 5.77 -9.53
N PRO A 101 -3.89 5.99 -8.44
CA PRO A 101 -3.97 7.31 -7.82
C PRO A 101 -2.63 7.78 -7.25
N ALA A 102 -1.80 6.87 -6.73
CA ALA A 102 -0.47 7.22 -6.22
C ALA A 102 0.48 7.65 -7.35
N TYR A 103 0.48 6.95 -8.48
CA TYR A 103 1.25 7.34 -9.66
C TYR A 103 0.76 8.67 -10.24
N ALA A 104 -0.55 8.89 -10.30
CA ALA A 104 -1.13 10.15 -10.75
C ALA A 104 -0.69 11.33 -9.87
N ALA A 105 -0.71 11.17 -8.57
CA ALA A 105 -0.23 12.17 -7.63
C ALA A 105 1.26 12.51 -7.86
N LEU A 106 2.12 11.50 -8.08
CA LEU A 106 3.54 11.71 -8.37
C LEU A 106 3.77 12.33 -9.75
N CYS A 107 2.96 12.03 -10.75
CA CYS A 107 3.06 12.65 -12.07
C CYS A 107 2.76 14.16 -12.02
N ARG A 108 1.84 14.58 -11.15
CA ARG A 108 1.47 16.00 -10.98
C ARG A 108 2.40 16.76 -10.04
N ARG A 109 3.11 16.07 -9.16
CA ARG A 109 4.01 16.71 -8.19
C ARG A 109 5.09 17.54 -8.91
N VAL A 110 5.25 18.80 -8.53
CA VAL A 110 6.22 19.72 -9.12
C VAL A 110 7.65 19.26 -8.84
N GLU A 111 7.92 18.86 -7.62
CA GLU A 111 9.26 18.42 -7.19
C GLU A 111 9.65 17.09 -7.86
N PRO A 112 10.90 16.94 -8.28
CA PRO A 112 11.40 15.68 -8.81
C PRO A 112 11.42 14.59 -7.73
N LEU A 113 11.48 13.33 -8.15
CA LEU A 113 11.75 12.23 -7.24
C LEU A 113 13.16 12.37 -6.66
N THR A 114 13.25 12.16 -5.37
CA THR A 114 14.55 12.09 -4.68
C THR A 114 15.16 10.69 -4.84
N VAL A 115 16.46 10.59 -4.60
CA VAL A 115 17.17 9.29 -4.63
C VAL A 115 16.59 8.32 -3.59
N SER A 116 16.21 8.82 -2.41
CA SER A 116 15.58 7.99 -1.36
C SER A 116 14.27 7.40 -1.84
N GLU A 117 13.37 8.22 -2.39
CA GLU A 117 12.09 7.78 -2.95
C GLU A 117 12.28 6.77 -4.10
N ALA A 118 13.25 7.02 -4.97
CA ALA A 118 13.57 6.12 -6.08
C ALA A 118 14.04 4.72 -5.59
N ILE A 119 14.80 4.68 -4.51
CA ILE A 119 15.22 3.42 -3.89
C ILE A 119 14.02 2.69 -3.31
N GLU A 120 13.11 3.40 -2.62
CA GLU A 120 11.92 2.80 -1.98
C GLU A 120 10.95 2.18 -3.00
N ILE A 121 10.63 2.89 -4.09
CA ILE A 121 9.70 2.40 -5.10
C ILE A 121 10.33 1.44 -6.12
N GLY A 122 11.67 1.43 -6.20
CA GLY A 122 12.46 0.62 -7.09
C GLY A 122 12.74 1.27 -8.46
N LEU A 123 13.83 0.83 -9.09
CA LEU A 123 14.35 1.43 -10.33
C LEU A 123 13.33 1.40 -11.48
N GLU A 124 12.68 0.29 -11.71
CA GLU A 124 11.70 0.11 -12.79
C GLU A 124 10.55 1.12 -12.68
N THR A 125 9.94 1.20 -11.48
CA THR A 125 8.87 2.16 -11.21
C THR A 125 9.33 3.60 -11.35
N THR A 126 10.57 3.89 -10.95
CA THR A 126 11.18 5.23 -11.09
C THR A 126 11.31 5.64 -12.55
N VAL A 127 11.77 4.72 -13.42
CA VAL A 127 11.91 4.99 -14.86
C VAL A 127 10.53 5.20 -15.50
N PHE A 128 9.56 4.36 -15.18
CA PHE A 128 8.20 4.52 -15.68
C PHE A 128 7.56 5.83 -15.22
N LEU A 129 7.71 6.21 -13.94
CA LEU A 129 7.24 7.49 -13.45
C LEU A 129 7.94 8.67 -14.11
N ALA A 130 9.24 8.61 -14.35
CA ALA A 130 9.96 9.66 -15.07
C ALA A 130 9.37 9.85 -16.48
N THR A 131 9.18 8.75 -17.22
CA THR A 131 8.57 8.78 -18.56
C THR A 131 7.15 9.36 -18.54
N ALA A 132 6.33 8.93 -17.57
CA ALA A 132 4.96 9.44 -17.43
C ALA A 132 4.94 10.94 -17.11
N ARG A 133 5.81 11.38 -16.19
CA ARG A 133 5.96 12.81 -15.82
C ARG A 133 6.39 13.67 -17.00
N GLU A 134 7.30 13.21 -17.85
CA GLU A 134 7.71 13.95 -19.03
C GLU A 134 6.54 14.16 -19.98
N LYS A 135 5.76 13.11 -20.28
CA LYS A 135 4.56 13.19 -21.13
C LYS A 135 3.51 14.17 -20.57
N VAL A 136 3.25 14.11 -19.26
CA VAL A 136 2.29 15.01 -18.60
C VAL A 136 2.77 16.47 -18.69
N ARG A 137 4.04 16.73 -18.40
CA ARG A 137 4.61 18.07 -18.47
C ARG A 137 4.65 18.64 -19.89
N GLU A 138 4.96 17.83 -20.87
CA GLU A 138 4.92 18.25 -22.28
C GLU A 138 3.52 18.74 -22.66
N ARG A 139 2.46 17.99 -22.31
CA ARG A 139 1.08 18.43 -22.54
C ARG A 139 0.77 19.74 -21.82
N ASP A 140 1.17 19.86 -20.55
CA ASP A 140 0.87 21.05 -19.74
C ASP A 140 1.56 22.30 -20.35
N ILE A 141 2.78 22.18 -20.85
CA ILE A 141 3.48 23.24 -21.56
C ILE A 141 2.72 23.63 -22.84
N ILE A 142 2.26 22.65 -23.62
CA ILE A 142 1.48 22.90 -24.84
C ILE A 142 0.19 23.63 -24.50
N ASN A 143 -0.53 23.22 -23.46
CA ASN A 143 -1.75 23.86 -23.02
C ASN A 143 -1.53 25.31 -22.56
N ILE A 144 -0.47 25.57 -21.82
CA ILE A 144 -0.09 26.93 -21.39
C ILE A 144 0.18 27.82 -22.61
N ILE A 145 0.95 27.32 -23.60
CA ILE A 145 1.27 28.06 -24.84
C ILE A 145 0.00 28.33 -25.65
N ALA A 146 -0.94 27.38 -25.68
CA ALA A 146 -2.21 27.51 -26.38
C ALA A 146 -3.23 28.41 -25.66
N GLY A 147 -2.92 28.89 -24.46
CA GLY A 147 -3.83 29.73 -23.63
C GLY A 147 -4.98 28.94 -23.00
N ASN A 148 -4.89 27.62 -22.97
CA ASN A 148 -5.85 26.75 -22.30
C ASN A 148 -5.41 26.56 -20.83
N ALA A 149 -6.27 26.93 -19.88
CA ALA A 149 -5.99 26.63 -18.47
C ALA A 149 -6.07 25.11 -18.26
N SER A 150 -4.97 24.48 -17.86
CA SER A 150 -4.99 23.11 -17.40
C SER A 150 -5.64 23.09 -16.01
N GLY A 151 -6.84 22.50 -15.90
CA GLY A 151 -7.42 22.20 -14.60
C GLY A 151 -6.61 21.08 -13.93
N GLU A 152 -6.17 21.31 -12.70
CA GLU A 152 -5.59 20.28 -11.85
C GLU A 152 -6.69 19.36 -11.32
N GLU A 153 -7.33 18.56 -12.17
CA GLU A 153 -8.31 17.57 -11.72
C GLU A 153 -7.61 16.29 -11.28
N PRO A 154 -7.99 15.73 -10.10
CA PRO A 154 -7.41 14.46 -9.59
C PRO A 154 -7.52 13.32 -10.59
N ASP A 155 -8.61 13.27 -11.35
CA ASP A 155 -8.95 12.20 -12.29
C ASP A 155 -8.79 12.63 -13.76
N ASP A 156 -7.80 13.47 -14.08
CA ASP A 156 -7.52 13.90 -15.45
C ASP A 156 -7.34 12.67 -16.36
N PRO A 157 -8.24 12.47 -17.35
CA PRO A 157 -8.23 11.28 -18.21
C PRO A 157 -6.93 11.11 -18.99
N PHE A 158 -6.22 12.21 -19.28
CA PHE A 158 -4.94 12.14 -19.95
C PHE A 158 -3.86 11.56 -19.04
N VAL A 159 -3.78 12.00 -17.78
CA VAL A 159 -2.80 11.47 -16.81
C VAL A 159 -3.06 9.99 -16.57
N LEU A 160 -4.32 9.60 -16.40
CA LEU A 160 -4.71 8.20 -16.26
C LEU A 160 -4.36 7.38 -17.52
N GLY A 161 -4.57 7.93 -18.71
CA GLY A 161 -4.20 7.29 -19.97
C GLY A 161 -2.69 7.10 -20.13
N VAL A 162 -1.88 8.10 -19.72
CA VAL A 162 -0.42 8.00 -19.72
C VAL A 162 0.09 6.93 -18.75
N ILE A 163 -0.51 6.88 -17.55
CA ILE A 163 -0.16 5.84 -16.56
C ILE A 163 -0.48 4.45 -17.12
N ASP A 164 -1.64 4.31 -17.71
CA ASP A 164 -2.08 3.06 -18.32
C ASP A 164 -1.14 2.60 -19.44
N GLU A 165 -0.75 3.52 -20.34
CA GLU A 165 0.19 3.24 -21.42
C GLU A 165 1.56 2.84 -20.89
N VAL A 166 2.08 3.55 -19.88
CA VAL A 166 3.47 3.38 -19.40
C VAL A 166 3.60 2.18 -18.47
N PHE A 167 2.59 1.94 -17.60
CA PHE A 167 2.63 0.87 -16.60
C PHE A 167 1.87 -0.40 -17.04
N GLY A 168 1.03 -0.34 -18.07
CA GLY A 168 0.28 -1.49 -18.57
C GLY A 168 -0.76 -2.04 -17.59
N LEU A 169 -1.34 -1.20 -16.73
CA LEU A 169 -2.18 -1.63 -15.61
C LEU A 169 -3.60 -2.08 -16.02
N ARG A 170 -4.10 -1.71 -17.20
CA ARG A 170 -5.43 -2.08 -17.70
C ARG A 170 -5.48 -3.29 -18.63
N ALA A 171 -4.36 -3.93 -18.90
CA ALA A 171 -4.28 -5.06 -19.86
C ALA A 171 -4.77 -6.41 -19.29
N THR A 172 -5.52 -6.44 -18.18
CA THR A 172 -5.99 -7.67 -17.54
C THR A 172 -7.50 -7.78 -17.39
N ASP A 173 -8.28 -7.18 -18.32
CA ASP A 173 -9.68 -7.57 -18.51
C ASP A 173 -9.77 -8.50 -19.72
N THR A 174 -9.46 -9.80 -19.50
CA THR A 174 -9.90 -10.88 -20.42
C THR A 174 -10.20 -12.14 -19.62
#